data_e3544bfc4f7abd127d668101af391407
#
_entry.id   e3544bfc4f7abd127d668101af391407
#
_cell.length_a   1.000
_cell.length_b   1.000
_cell.length_c   1.000
_cell.angle_alpha   90.00
_cell.angle_beta   90.00
_cell.angle_gamma   90.00
#
_symmetry.space_group_name_H-M   'P 1'
#
loop_
_entity.id
_entity.type
_entity.pdbx_description
1 polymer ?
#
loop_
_entity_poly.entity_id
_entity_poly.type
_entity_poly.pdbx_seq_one_letter_code
_entity_poly.pdbx_strand_id
1 'polypeptide(L)'
;MTKAIDVHCHLSTLPQYEAWGPYVAAMERYYKFRPDVRSEAEMVEELRRANVRACIIGWDAAAGSGGPPLTNDYVADLVRRFPDTFPGGWAMIDPWRGREALREAERCLTTLGLMGLKFQATAQAFFPDDPRVYPLYDLCRSLGKAVQFHTGTTGFGAGMPGGMGLKLKHSRPIPHIDDVAADFPDLTIIACHPSWPWQDEMLAVVHHKANVFMEMSGWSPKYFSEALKREIRGRLQDRVMFGSDDPVLGHERLFRDWESEGYPDAVLEKVYLRNAERILGLHP
;
A
#
# COMPACT_ATOMS: atom_id res chain seq x y z
N MET A 1 21.07 -9.24 8.56
CA MET A 1 20.96 -7.79 8.29
C MET A 1 19.75 -7.61 7.37
N THR A 2 18.85 -6.69 7.67
CA THR A 2 17.64 -6.43 6.87
C THR A 2 18.03 -5.95 5.47
N LYS A 3 17.50 -6.61 4.43
CA LYS A 3 17.71 -6.23 3.03
C LYS A 3 16.74 -5.15 2.60
N ALA A 4 15.46 -5.27 3.01
CA ALA A 4 14.44 -4.31 2.66
C ALA A 4 13.37 -4.16 3.75
N ILE A 5 12.76 -2.97 3.81
CA ILE A 5 11.48 -2.75 4.46
C ILE A 5 10.43 -2.69 3.36
N ASP A 6 9.54 -3.66 3.37
CA ASP A 6 8.39 -3.73 2.50
C ASP A 6 7.25 -2.93 3.12
N VAL A 7 6.93 -1.78 2.54
CA VAL A 7 5.91 -0.87 3.11
C VAL A 7 4.49 -1.21 2.67
N HIS A 8 4.33 -2.24 1.81
CA HIS A 8 3.05 -2.68 1.28
C HIS A 8 3.02 -4.21 1.11
N CYS A 9 2.62 -4.90 2.16
CA CYS A 9 2.55 -6.35 2.20
C CYS A 9 1.16 -6.80 2.69
N HIS A 10 0.40 -7.51 1.87
CA HIS A 10 -0.81 -8.19 2.32
C HIS A 10 -0.48 -9.50 3.01
N LEU A 11 -1.44 -10.04 3.74
CA LEU A 11 -1.23 -11.32 4.42
C LEU A 11 -1.57 -12.50 3.47
N SER A 12 -0.74 -13.54 3.50
CA SER A 12 -1.01 -14.78 2.75
C SER A 12 -1.86 -15.77 3.58
N THR A 13 -2.61 -15.29 4.56
CA THR A 13 -3.40 -16.11 5.48
C THR A 13 -4.83 -16.30 4.99
N LEU A 14 -5.50 -17.36 5.45
CA LEU A 14 -6.89 -17.63 5.08
C LEU A 14 -7.82 -16.44 5.32
N PRO A 15 -7.77 -15.73 6.47
CA PRO A 15 -8.62 -14.56 6.70
C PRO A 15 -8.44 -13.45 5.65
N GLN A 16 -7.24 -13.27 5.10
CA GLN A 16 -7.00 -12.28 4.03
C GLN A 16 -7.71 -12.68 2.73
N TYR A 17 -7.60 -13.94 2.33
CA TYR A 17 -8.28 -14.41 1.11
C TYR A 17 -9.80 -14.41 1.26
N GLU A 18 -10.31 -14.72 2.43
CA GLU A 18 -11.74 -14.61 2.74
C GLU A 18 -12.21 -13.15 2.64
N ALA A 19 -11.43 -12.19 3.15
CA ALA A 19 -11.74 -10.77 3.08
C ALA A 19 -11.72 -10.23 1.63
N TRP A 20 -10.82 -10.74 0.78
CA TRP A 20 -10.81 -10.41 -0.65
C TRP A 20 -11.98 -11.05 -1.43
N GLY A 21 -12.52 -12.15 -0.91
CA GLY A 21 -13.73 -12.80 -1.42
C GLY A 21 -13.68 -13.11 -2.92
N PRO A 22 -14.68 -12.67 -3.71
CA PRO A 22 -14.79 -13.03 -5.13
C PRO A 22 -13.68 -12.43 -6.01
N TYR A 23 -12.93 -11.45 -5.53
CA TYR A 23 -11.80 -10.89 -6.27
C TYR A 23 -10.64 -11.87 -6.44
N VAL A 24 -10.48 -12.82 -5.50
CA VAL A 24 -9.47 -13.88 -5.59
C VAL A 24 -9.68 -14.70 -6.86
N ALA A 25 -10.90 -15.18 -7.11
CA ALA A 25 -11.23 -15.96 -8.30
C ALA A 25 -11.00 -15.16 -9.61
N ALA A 26 -11.24 -13.85 -9.59
CA ALA A 26 -10.95 -12.99 -10.74
C ALA A 26 -9.44 -12.91 -11.02
N MET A 27 -8.63 -12.73 -9.97
CA MET A 27 -7.16 -12.70 -10.09
C MET A 27 -6.59 -14.05 -10.54
N GLU A 28 -7.10 -15.17 -10.01
CA GLU A 28 -6.72 -16.51 -10.46
C GLU A 28 -6.94 -16.69 -11.96
N ARG A 29 -8.10 -16.27 -12.44
CA ARG A 29 -8.48 -16.40 -13.84
C ARG A 29 -7.64 -15.53 -14.78
N TYR A 30 -7.42 -14.28 -14.41
CA TYR A 30 -6.80 -13.28 -15.29
C TYR A 30 -5.26 -13.31 -15.21
N TYR A 31 -4.71 -13.24 -14.00
CA TYR A 31 -3.26 -13.19 -13.79
C TYR A 31 -2.63 -14.58 -13.61
N LYS A 32 -3.40 -15.66 -13.60
CA LYS A 32 -2.93 -17.00 -13.21
C LYS A 32 -2.36 -17.02 -11.78
N PHE A 33 -2.79 -16.06 -10.97
CA PHE A 33 -2.50 -16.02 -9.55
C PHE A 33 -3.03 -17.31 -8.91
N ARG A 34 -2.26 -17.90 -8.01
CA ARG A 34 -2.70 -19.05 -7.21
C ARG A 34 -2.55 -18.66 -5.74
N PRO A 35 -3.66 -18.59 -5.01
CA PRO A 35 -3.60 -18.37 -3.57
C PRO A 35 -2.71 -19.44 -2.94
N ASP A 36 -1.69 -18.99 -2.23
CA ASP A 36 -0.83 -19.84 -1.40
C ASP A 36 -1.16 -19.52 0.05
N VAL A 37 -2.17 -20.24 0.58
CA VAL A 37 -2.65 -20.01 1.95
C VAL A 37 -1.61 -20.55 2.92
N ARG A 38 -1.05 -19.65 3.73
CA ARG A 38 -0.02 -19.93 4.71
C ARG A 38 -0.53 -19.70 6.13
N SER A 39 0.07 -20.40 7.06
CA SER A 39 -0.02 -20.01 8.46
C SER A 39 0.78 -18.73 8.71
N GLU A 40 0.47 -18.05 9.79
CA GLU A 40 1.21 -16.85 10.22
C GLU A 40 2.71 -17.14 10.43
N ALA A 41 3.02 -18.31 10.99
CA ALA A 41 4.41 -18.73 11.24
C ALA A 41 5.18 -18.96 9.93
N GLU A 42 4.56 -19.59 8.93
CA GLU A 42 5.17 -19.81 7.62
C GLU A 42 5.44 -18.49 6.90
N MET A 43 4.50 -17.54 6.97
CA MET A 43 4.67 -16.20 6.41
C MET A 43 5.83 -15.45 7.08
N VAL A 44 5.90 -15.47 8.41
CA VAL A 44 6.99 -14.85 9.17
C VAL A 44 8.33 -15.47 8.81
N GLU A 45 8.42 -16.79 8.70
CA GLU A 45 9.66 -17.50 8.37
C GLU A 45 10.14 -17.20 6.94
N GLU A 46 9.21 -17.03 6.00
CA GLU A 46 9.54 -16.63 4.62
C GLU A 46 10.12 -15.21 4.55
N LEU A 47 9.50 -14.26 5.23
CA LEU A 47 10.01 -12.89 5.33
C LEU A 47 11.41 -12.85 5.96
N ARG A 48 11.63 -13.63 7.02
CA ARG A 48 12.94 -13.76 7.66
C ARG A 48 14.00 -14.35 6.72
N ARG A 49 13.65 -15.38 5.96
CA ARG A 49 14.56 -15.97 4.95
C ARG A 49 14.91 -14.97 3.85
N ALA A 50 13.95 -14.15 3.44
CA ALA A 50 14.18 -13.09 2.46
C ALA A 50 14.93 -11.87 3.06
N ASN A 51 15.19 -11.83 4.36
CA ASN A 51 15.71 -10.68 5.11
C ASN A 51 14.84 -9.42 4.93
N VAL A 52 13.52 -9.58 4.93
CA VAL A 52 12.53 -8.51 4.77
C VAL A 52 11.81 -8.27 6.09
N ARG A 53 11.62 -7.00 6.42
CA ARG A 53 10.64 -6.56 7.41
C ARG A 53 9.45 -5.96 6.66
N ALA A 54 8.23 -6.33 7.00
CA ALA A 54 7.04 -5.97 6.23
C ALA A 54 6.02 -5.17 7.04
N CYS A 55 5.55 -4.05 6.51
CA CYS A 55 4.39 -3.33 7.01
C CYS A 55 3.13 -3.98 6.44
N ILE A 56 2.41 -4.69 7.28
CA ILE A 56 1.24 -5.48 6.88
C ILE A 56 -0.03 -4.64 6.84
N ILE A 57 -0.98 -5.03 5.98
CA ILE A 57 -2.16 -4.22 5.66
C ILE A 57 -3.43 -4.95 6.06
N GLY A 58 -4.32 -4.25 6.77
CA GLY A 58 -5.71 -4.67 6.97
C GLY A 58 -6.55 -4.56 5.69
N TRP A 59 -7.77 -5.07 5.74
CA TRP A 59 -8.71 -4.95 4.62
C TRP A 59 -10.11 -4.63 5.10
N ASP A 60 -10.67 -3.51 4.66
CA ASP A 60 -12.07 -3.17 4.88
C ASP A 60 -12.61 -2.36 3.69
N ALA A 61 -13.33 -3.04 2.82
CA ALA A 61 -14.03 -2.46 1.70
C ALA A 61 -15.50 -2.94 1.68
N ALA A 62 -16.07 -3.17 2.86
CA ALA A 62 -17.37 -3.82 3.01
C ALA A 62 -18.50 -3.09 2.28
N ALA A 63 -18.56 -1.77 2.32
CA ALA A 63 -19.59 -0.97 1.63
C ALA A 63 -19.49 -1.07 0.09
N GLY A 64 -18.28 -1.19 -0.46
CA GLY A 64 -18.07 -1.31 -1.90
C GLY A 64 -18.13 -2.75 -2.42
N SER A 65 -17.63 -3.71 -1.65
CA SER A 65 -17.46 -5.11 -2.07
C SER A 65 -18.53 -6.06 -1.52
N GLY A 66 -19.16 -5.71 -0.39
CA GLY A 66 -20.05 -6.60 0.36
C GLY A 66 -19.32 -7.74 1.11
N GLY A 67 -18.00 -7.79 1.05
CA GLY A 67 -17.20 -8.81 1.72
C GLY A 67 -16.91 -8.48 3.19
N PRO A 68 -16.53 -9.49 4.01
CA PRO A 68 -16.13 -9.26 5.39
C PRO A 68 -14.78 -8.50 5.46
N PRO A 69 -14.55 -7.70 6.51
CA PRO A 69 -13.25 -7.08 6.72
C PRO A 69 -12.23 -8.09 7.27
N LEU A 70 -10.96 -7.92 6.91
CA LEU A 70 -9.84 -8.39 7.72
C LEU A 70 -9.65 -7.37 8.84
N THR A 71 -9.85 -7.78 10.08
CA THR A 71 -9.91 -6.84 11.20
C THR A 71 -8.57 -6.15 11.50
N ASN A 72 -8.63 -4.89 11.92
CA ASN A 72 -7.43 -4.15 12.34
C ASN A 72 -6.81 -4.74 13.61
N ASP A 73 -7.63 -5.38 14.47
CA ASP A 73 -7.14 -6.12 15.65
C ASP A 73 -6.23 -7.30 15.26
N TYR A 74 -6.55 -8.01 14.17
CA TYR A 74 -5.71 -9.10 13.68
C TYR A 74 -4.35 -8.59 13.18
N VAL A 75 -4.35 -7.48 12.44
CA VAL A 75 -3.11 -6.82 12.01
C VAL A 75 -2.27 -6.37 13.21
N ALA A 76 -2.89 -5.72 14.18
CA ALA A 76 -2.22 -5.26 15.40
C ALA A 76 -1.67 -6.41 16.25
N ASP A 77 -2.40 -7.54 16.33
CA ASP A 77 -1.93 -8.73 17.02
C ASP A 77 -0.67 -9.32 16.37
N LEU A 78 -0.64 -9.41 15.05
CA LEU A 78 0.55 -9.88 14.32
C LEU A 78 1.77 -8.96 14.53
N VAL A 79 1.59 -7.65 14.45
CA VAL A 79 2.65 -6.66 14.73
C VAL A 79 3.19 -6.84 16.15
N ARG A 80 2.31 -7.01 17.13
CA ARG A 80 2.69 -7.20 18.53
C ARG A 80 3.43 -8.52 18.76
N ARG A 81 3.02 -9.61 18.11
CA ARG A 81 3.61 -10.96 18.26
C ARG A 81 4.93 -11.13 17.52
N PHE A 82 5.12 -10.42 16.43
CA PHE A 82 6.29 -10.56 15.56
C PHE A 82 6.94 -9.20 15.22
N PRO A 83 7.33 -8.38 16.23
CA PRO A 83 7.79 -7.01 15.99
C PRO A 83 9.07 -6.91 15.16
N ASP A 84 9.92 -7.94 15.21
CA ASP A 84 11.16 -8.01 14.41
C ASP A 84 10.88 -8.21 12.91
N THR A 85 9.72 -8.80 12.57
CA THR A 85 9.31 -9.09 11.20
C THR A 85 8.31 -8.05 10.69
N PHE A 86 7.37 -7.64 11.53
CA PHE A 86 6.36 -6.63 11.23
C PHE A 86 6.63 -5.35 12.02
N PRO A 87 7.41 -4.39 11.48
CA PRO A 87 7.73 -3.14 12.17
C PRO A 87 6.53 -2.20 12.28
N GLY A 88 5.45 -2.50 11.57
CA GLY A 88 4.21 -1.74 11.63
C GLY A 88 3.08 -2.40 10.85
N GLY A 89 1.90 -1.86 11.03
CA GLY A 89 0.70 -2.27 10.30
C GLY A 89 -0.14 -1.07 9.89
N TRP A 90 -0.76 -1.16 8.72
CA TRP A 90 -1.71 -0.18 8.21
C TRP A 90 -3.13 -0.59 8.56
N ALA A 91 -3.89 0.30 9.18
CA ALA A 91 -5.33 0.10 9.33
C ALA A 91 -6.03 0.39 8.00
N MET A 92 -6.97 -0.46 7.64
CA MET A 92 -7.90 -0.13 6.56
C MET A 92 -9.30 -0.01 7.14
N ILE A 93 -9.96 1.08 6.82
CA ILE A 93 -11.25 1.44 7.38
C ILE A 93 -12.17 1.88 6.24
N ASP A 94 -13.39 1.34 6.23
CA ASP A 94 -14.39 1.75 5.25
C ASP A 94 -14.90 3.16 5.58
N PRO A 95 -14.61 4.18 4.75
CA PRO A 95 -14.95 5.56 5.04
C PRO A 95 -16.47 5.82 5.08
N TRP A 96 -17.26 4.93 4.46
CA TRP A 96 -18.72 5.07 4.42
C TRP A 96 -19.42 4.85 5.77
N ARG A 97 -18.69 4.37 6.77
CA ARG A 97 -19.21 4.25 8.15
C ARG A 97 -19.23 5.60 8.89
N GLY A 98 -18.75 6.68 8.30
CA GLY A 98 -18.83 8.04 8.85
C GLY A 98 -18.21 8.16 10.25
N ARG A 99 -18.99 8.54 11.27
CA ARG A 99 -18.47 8.70 12.65
C ARG A 99 -17.92 7.41 13.27
N GLU A 100 -18.43 6.27 12.86
CA GLU A 100 -17.88 4.98 13.31
C GLU A 100 -16.49 4.75 12.72
N ALA A 101 -16.30 5.06 11.42
CA ALA A 101 -15.00 5.01 10.78
C ALA A 101 -13.97 5.88 11.50
N LEU A 102 -14.34 7.10 11.91
CA LEU A 102 -13.45 8.02 12.63
C LEU A 102 -13.06 7.46 14.01
N ARG A 103 -14.01 6.91 14.78
CA ARG A 103 -13.74 6.27 16.08
C ARG A 103 -12.83 5.05 15.94
N GLU A 104 -13.08 4.24 14.92
CA GLU A 104 -12.23 3.07 14.65
C GLU A 104 -10.82 3.50 14.21
N ALA A 105 -10.70 4.53 13.37
CA ALA A 105 -9.40 5.09 13.01
C ALA A 105 -8.61 5.59 14.22
N GLU A 106 -9.25 6.35 15.11
CA GLU A 106 -8.63 6.81 16.34
C GLU A 106 -8.16 5.65 17.22
N ARG A 107 -9.01 4.63 17.40
CA ARG A 107 -8.63 3.42 18.14
C ARG A 107 -7.43 2.71 17.51
N CYS A 108 -7.43 2.55 16.20
CA CYS A 108 -6.33 1.91 15.48
C CYS A 108 -4.99 2.65 15.65
N LEU A 109 -5.03 3.97 15.53
CA LEU A 109 -3.82 4.79 15.53
C LEU A 109 -3.28 5.07 16.94
N THR A 110 -4.15 5.09 17.97
CA THR A 110 -3.77 5.42 19.35
C THR A 110 -3.68 4.19 20.25
N THR A 111 -4.70 3.33 20.25
CA THR A 111 -4.79 2.16 21.15
C THR A 111 -4.08 0.93 20.58
N LEU A 112 -4.32 0.62 19.29
CA LEU A 112 -3.67 -0.52 18.63
C LEU A 112 -2.26 -0.20 18.14
N GLY A 113 -1.87 1.08 18.07
CA GLY A 113 -0.54 1.52 17.68
C GLY A 113 -0.21 1.33 16.20
N LEU A 114 -1.22 1.19 15.33
CA LEU A 114 -1.00 1.07 13.90
C LEU A 114 -0.39 2.35 13.33
N MET A 115 0.39 2.19 12.26
CA MET A 115 1.29 3.24 11.76
C MET A 115 0.60 4.28 10.88
N GLY A 116 -0.59 4.00 10.38
CA GLY A 116 -1.34 4.89 9.50
C GLY A 116 -2.57 4.21 8.92
N LEU A 117 -3.23 4.92 7.99
CA LEU A 117 -4.40 4.41 7.28
C LEU A 117 -4.04 4.01 5.84
N LYS A 118 -4.56 2.89 5.39
CA LYS A 118 -4.54 2.45 3.99
C LYS A 118 -5.93 2.59 3.38
N PHE A 119 -5.98 3.10 2.14
CA PHE A 119 -7.20 3.14 1.35
C PHE A 119 -7.02 2.45 0.00
N GLN A 120 -7.98 1.61 -0.34
CA GLN A 120 -8.16 1.06 -1.69
C GLN A 120 -9.43 1.70 -2.29
N ALA A 121 -9.28 2.94 -2.73
CA ALA A 121 -10.40 3.80 -3.11
C ALA A 121 -11.30 3.20 -4.21
N THR A 122 -10.73 2.38 -5.11
CA THR A 122 -11.51 1.67 -6.13
C THR A 122 -12.44 0.61 -5.52
N ALA A 123 -11.93 -0.19 -4.56
CA ALA A 123 -12.74 -1.23 -3.89
C ALA A 123 -13.70 -0.62 -2.86
N GLN A 124 -13.30 0.46 -2.19
CA GLN A 124 -14.13 1.20 -1.22
C GLN A 124 -15.11 2.17 -1.89
N ALA A 125 -15.04 2.33 -3.23
CA ALA A 125 -15.94 3.11 -4.07
C ALA A 125 -16.07 4.60 -3.67
N PHE A 126 -14.96 5.28 -3.34
CA PHE A 126 -14.94 6.70 -3.00
C PHE A 126 -13.83 7.44 -3.75
N PHE A 127 -13.95 8.76 -3.85
CA PHE A 127 -12.86 9.62 -4.30
C PHE A 127 -12.02 10.08 -3.10
N PRO A 128 -10.67 10.04 -3.17
CA PRO A 128 -9.82 10.51 -2.06
C PRO A 128 -10.11 11.96 -1.63
N ASP A 129 -10.48 12.84 -2.53
CA ASP A 129 -10.85 14.24 -2.30
C ASP A 129 -12.32 14.45 -1.88
N ASP A 130 -13.04 13.38 -1.52
CA ASP A 130 -14.40 13.53 -0.97
C ASP A 130 -14.32 14.14 0.44
N PRO A 131 -14.92 15.34 0.66
CA PRO A 131 -14.84 16.02 1.96
C PRO A 131 -15.35 15.21 3.15
N ARG A 132 -16.19 14.19 2.92
CA ARG A 132 -16.70 13.30 3.97
C ARG A 132 -15.60 12.41 4.54
N VAL A 133 -14.52 12.18 3.81
CA VAL A 133 -13.36 11.37 4.23
C VAL A 133 -12.28 12.22 4.91
N TYR A 134 -12.26 13.52 4.70
CA TYR A 134 -11.28 14.46 5.25
C TYR A 134 -11.07 14.37 6.76
N PRO A 135 -12.09 14.11 7.60
CA PRO A 135 -11.86 13.89 9.03
C PRO A 135 -10.88 12.76 9.36
N LEU A 136 -10.77 11.72 8.52
CA LEU A 136 -9.78 10.65 8.69
C LEU A 136 -8.36 11.13 8.40
N TYR A 137 -8.20 12.00 7.41
CA TYR A 137 -6.91 12.60 7.06
C TYR A 137 -6.45 13.61 8.12
N ASP A 138 -7.37 14.42 8.63
CA ASP A 138 -7.10 15.38 9.71
C ASP A 138 -6.67 14.67 10.99
N LEU A 139 -7.30 13.54 11.31
CA LEU A 139 -6.88 12.68 12.42
C LEU A 139 -5.45 12.16 12.20
N CYS A 140 -5.15 11.60 11.02
CA CYS A 140 -3.79 11.12 10.71
C CYS A 140 -2.76 12.24 10.84
N ARG A 141 -3.05 13.41 10.24
CA ARG A 141 -2.20 14.60 10.33
C ARG A 141 -1.95 15.01 11.78
N SER A 142 -3.00 15.09 12.60
CA SER A 142 -2.90 15.52 13.99
C SER A 142 -2.07 14.58 14.87
N LEU A 143 -2.03 13.30 14.50
CA LEU A 143 -1.26 12.25 15.18
C LEU A 143 0.12 12.01 14.57
N GLY A 144 0.50 12.76 13.53
CA GLY A 144 1.75 12.54 12.78
C GLY A 144 1.80 11.18 12.07
N LYS A 145 0.64 10.66 11.65
CA LYS A 145 0.50 9.36 10.96
C LYS A 145 0.36 9.57 9.46
N ALA A 146 0.84 8.58 8.68
CA ALA A 146 0.74 8.62 7.22
C ALA A 146 -0.59 8.05 6.71
N VAL A 147 -0.93 8.44 5.48
CA VAL A 147 -2.02 7.84 4.70
C VAL A 147 -1.46 7.21 3.43
N GLN A 148 -1.88 5.99 3.13
CA GLN A 148 -1.46 5.25 1.96
C GLN A 148 -2.67 5.02 1.03
N PHE A 149 -2.57 5.43 -0.23
CA PHE A 149 -3.62 5.28 -1.24
C PHE A 149 -3.21 4.31 -2.34
N HIS A 150 -4.06 3.34 -2.64
CA HIS A 150 -3.96 2.63 -3.90
C HIS A 150 -4.14 3.60 -5.08
N THR A 151 -3.23 3.59 -6.04
CA THR A 151 -3.30 4.43 -7.25
C THR A 151 -3.12 3.60 -8.52
N GLY A 152 -3.75 4.05 -9.61
CA GLY A 152 -3.73 3.32 -10.88
C GLY A 152 -4.75 2.19 -10.99
N THR A 153 -4.46 1.23 -11.85
CA THR A 153 -5.31 0.04 -12.04
C THR A 153 -5.18 -0.92 -10.85
N THR A 154 -6.18 -1.79 -10.71
CA THR A 154 -6.20 -2.80 -9.64
C THR A 154 -6.31 -4.21 -10.21
N GLY A 155 -5.77 -5.19 -9.49
CA GLY A 155 -5.97 -6.61 -9.78
C GLY A 155 -7.39 -7.09 -9.54
N PHE A 156 -8.11 -6.42 -8.64
CA PHE A 156 -9.49 -6.76 -8.34
C PHE A 156 -10.41 -6.49 -9.53
N GLY A 157 -11.22 -7.48 -9.89
CA GLY A 157 -12.12 -7.41 -11.02
C GLY A 157 -11.45 -7.42 -12.39
N ALA A 158 -10.13 -7.54 -12.48
CA ALA A 158 -9.40 -7.57 -13.74
C ALA A 158 -9.88 -8.72 -14.65
N GLY A 159 -10.10 -8.42 -15.95
CA GLY A 159 -10.58 -9.38 -16.94
C GLY A 159 -12.03 -9.85 -16.76
N MET A 160 -12.74 -9.35 -15.75
CA MET A 160 -14.16 -9.69 -15.53
C MET A 160 -15.09 -8.68 -16.21
N PRO A 161 -16.31 -9.10 -16.61
CA PRO A 161 -17.30 -8.18 -17.20
C PRO A 161 -17.53 -6.97 -16.28
N GLY A 162 -17.39 -5.75 -16.85
CA GLY A 162 -17.54 -4.51 -16.11
C GLY A 162 -16.59 -4.35 -14.92
N GLY A 163 -15.48 -5.12 -14.86
CA GLY A 163 -14.53 -5.09 -13.76
C GLY A 163 -15.18 -5.40 -12.41
N MET A 164 -16.22 -6.24 -12.38
CA MET A 164 -17.05 -6.52 -11.19
C MET A 164 -17.68 -5.26 -10.56
N GLY A 165 -17.93 -4.22 -11.36
CA GLY A 165 -18.53 -2.95 -10.90
C GLY A 165 -17.52 -1.93 -10.38
N LEU A 166 -16.25 -2.28 -10.26
CA LEU A 166 -15.18 -1.37 -9.80
C LEU A 166 -14.90 -0.27 -10.82
N LYS A 167 -14.64 0.94 -10.35
CA LYS A 167 -14.42 2.11 -11.19
C LYS A 167 -13.03 2.67 -10.96
N LEU A 168 -12.12 2.47 -11.92
CA LEU A 168 -10.72 2.89 -11.83
C LEU A 168 -10.51 4.38 -11.55
N LYS A 169 -11.47 5.23 -11.93
CA LYS A 169 -11.41 6.68 -11.68
C LYS A 169 -11.17 7.05 -10.21
N HIS A 170 -11.56 6.20 -9.26
CA HIS A 170 -11.35 6.44 -7.84
C HIS A 170 -9.87 6.37 -7.42
N SER A 171 -9.02 5.76 -8.25
CA SER A 171 -7.58 5.63 -8.00
C SER A 171 -6.72 6.48 -8.95
N ARG A 172 -7.32 7.47 -9.62
CA ARG A 172 -6.60 8.42 -10.47
C ARG A 172 -5.91 9.48 -9.61
N PRO A 173 -4.62 9.83 -9.87
CA PRO A 173 -3.88 10.78 -9.05
C PRO A 173 -4.41 12.21 -9.11
N ILE A 174 -4.64 12.74 -10.32
CA ILE A 174 -5.18 14.09 -10.53
C ILE A 174 -6.66 14.01 -10.92
N PRO A 175 -7.59 14.73 -10.25
CA PRO A 175 -7.31 15.72 -9.19
C PRO A 175 -7.11 15.13 -7.77
N HIS A 176 -7.50 13.90 -7.50
CA HIS A 176 -7.84 13.41 -6.18
C HIS A 176 -6.67 13.42 -5.18
N ILE A 177 -5.50 12.88 -5.55
CA ILE A 177 -4.33 12.89 -4.65
C ILE A 177 -3.70 14.27 -4.60
N ASP A 178 -3.72 15.01 -5.72
CA ASP A 178 -3.22 16.38 -5.78
C ASP A 178 -3.99 17.31 -4.86
N ASP A 179 -5.34 17.24 -4.86
CA ASP A 179 -6.22 18.06 -4.02
C ASP A 179 -6.03 17.71 -2.53
N VAL A 180 -6.03 16.42 -2.16
CA VAL A 180 -5.78 16.02 -0.76
C VAL A 180 -4.40 16.51 -0.29
N ALA A 181 -3.37 16.40 -1.12
CA ALA A 181 -2.03 16.85 -0.76
C ALA A 181 -1.92 18.36 -0.60
N ALA A 182 -2.72 19.12 -1.34
CA ALA A 182 -2.80 20.58 -1.22
C ALA A 182 -3.55 21.00 0.04
N ASP A 183 -4.66 20.32 0.34
CA ASP A 183 -5.51 20.61 1.50
C ASP A 183 -4.87 20.19 2.85
N PHE A 184 -4.00 19.17 2.81
CA PHE A 184 -3.29 18.66 3.99
C PHE A 184 -1.77 18.68 3.79
N PRO A 185 -1.12 19.87 3.77
CA PRO A 185 0.30 20.00 3.45
C PRO A 185 1.25 19.32 4.46
N ASP A 186 0.79 19.11 5.68
CA ASP A 186 1.55 18.44 6.76
C ASP A 186 1.25 16.94 6.86
N LEU A 187 0.37 16.40 6.02
CA LEU A 187 0.05 14.97 5.99
C LEU A 187 1.05 14.23 5.10
N THR A 188 1.68 13.19 5.61
CA THR A 188 2.46 12.26 4.78
C THR A 188 1.53 11.38 3.96
N ILE A 189 1.58 11.50 2.64
CA ILE A 189 0.78 10.73 1.68
C ILE A 189 1.68 9.80 0.89
N ILE A 190 1.30 8.52 0.79
CA ILE A 190 2.01 7.50 0.03
C ILE A 190 1.09 6.98 -1.08
N ALA A 191 1.50 7.21 -2.33
CA ALA A 191 0.84 6.64 -3.49
C ALA A 191 1.39 5.24 -3.76
N CYS A 192 0.52 4.23 -3.72
CA CYS A 192 0.89 2.85 -3.96
C CYS A 192 0.95 2.55 -5.46
N HIS A 193 1.91 1.73 -5.82
CA HIS A 193 2.14 1.24 -7.18
C HIS A 193 2.65 2.31 -8.15
N PRO A 194 3.08 1.93 -9.37
CA PRO A 194 3.48 2.87 -10.41
C PRO A 194 2.36 3.76 -10.97
N SER A 195 1.13 3.62 -10.47
CA SER A 195 -0.06 4.38 -10.90
C SER A 195 -0.45 4.18 -12.37
N TRP A 196 -0.13 3.03 -12.97
CA TRP A 196 -0.53 2.77 -14.37
C TRP A 196 -2.06 2.84 -14.54
N PRO A 197 -2.61 3.50 -15.60
CA PRO A 197 -1.92 4.14 -16.72
C PRO A 197 -1.53 5.61 -16.48
N TRP A 198 -1.74 6.17 -15.30
CA TRP A 198 -1.53 7.58 -14.95
C TRP A 198 -0.16 7.87 -14.31
N GLN A 199 0.90 7.14 -14.73
CA GLN A 199 2.24 7.28 -14.16
C GLN A 199 2.76 8.72 -14.24
N ASP A 200 2.56 9.41 -15.37
CA ASP A 200 3.05 10.78 -15.56
C ASP A 200 2.29 11.79 -14.69
N GLU A 201 0.99 11.58 -14.47
CA GLU A 201 0.21 12.38 -13.51
C GLU A 201 0.78 12.22 -12.10
N MET A 202 1.06 10.96 -11.67
CA MET A 202 1.60 10.71 -10.34
C MET A 202 3.01 11.29 -10.18
N LEU A 203 3.87 11.17 -11.19
CA LEU A 203 5.18 11.83 -11.21
C LEU A 203 5.06 13.34 -11.04
N ALA A 204 4.10 13.97 -11.75
CA ALA A 204 3.86 15.41 -11.62
C ALA A 204 3.44 15.79 -10.18
N VAL A 205 2.56 15.02 -9.56
CA VAL A 205 2.13 15.24 -8.17
C VAL A 205 3.31 15.10 -7.21
N VAL A 206 4.10 14.03 -7.30
CA VAL A 206 5.25 13.81 -6.41
C VAL A 206 6.32 14.89 -6.58
N HIS A 207 6.55 15.38 -7.79
CA HIS A 207 7.45 16.52 -8.01
C HIS A 207 6.95 17.81 -7.41
N HIS A 208 5.63 18.05 -7.47
CA HIS A 208 5.02 19.30 -7.04
C HIS A 208 4.74 19.35 -5.53
N LYS A 209 4.39 18.23 -4.91
CA LYS A 209 3.95 18.14 -3.51
C LYS A 209 5.04 17.52 -2.63
N ALA A 210 5.59 18.31 -1.70
CA ALA A 210 6.66 17.85 -0.80
C ALA A 210 6.23 16.72 0.15
N ASN A 211 4.94 16.62 0.45
CA ASN A 211 4.32 15.66 1.35
C ASN A 211 3.82 14.36 0.66
N VAL A 212 4.04 14.20 -0.65
CA VAL A 212 3.64 12.99 -1.40
C VAL A 212 4.85 12.14 -1.76
N PHE A 213 4.77 10.86 -1.47
CA PHE A 213 5.77 9.82 -1.74
C PHE A 213 5.14 8.69 -2.54
N MET A 214 5.97 7.80 -3.10
CA MET A 214 5.51 6.60 -3.83
C MET A 214 6.10 5.33 -3.23
N GLU A 215 5.40 4.23 -3.40
CA GLU A 215 5.96 2.90 -3.24
C GLU A 215 5.63 2.04 -4.46
N MET A 216 6.49 1.10 -4.81
CA MET A 216 6.49 0.46 -6.14
C MET A 216 5.98 -0.97 -6.12
N SER A 217 5.05 -1.29 -5.24
CA SER A 217 4.49 -2.64 -5.10
C SER A 217 3.64 -3.08 -6.30
N GLY A 218 3.35 -4.37 -6.38
CA GLY A 218 2.43 -4.96 -7.36
C GLY A 218 2.95 -5.03 -8.81
N TRP A 219 4.14 -4.48 -9.09
CA TRP A 219 4.72 -4.43 -10.42
C TRP A 219 6.20 -4.81 -10.40
N SER A 220 6.62 -5.58 -11.39
CA SER A 220 8.06 -5.75 -11.64
C SER A 220 8.63 -4.47 -12.27
N PRO A 221 9.80 -3.98 -11.81
CA PRO A 221 10.43 -2.76 -12.32
C PRO A 221 10.67 -2.75 -13.84
N LYS A 222 10.78 -3.93 -14.45
CA LYS A 222 10.93 -4.06 -15.92
C LYS A 222 9.75 -3.46 -16.70
N TYR A 223 8.59 -3.31 -16.06
CA TYR A 223 7.38 -2.73 -16.68
C TYR A 223 7.19 -1.25 -16.34
N PHE A 224 8.08 -0.64 -15.56
CA PHE A 224 8.03 0.79 -15.31
C PHE A 224 8.30 1.58 -16.59
N SER A 225 7.62 2.71 -16.75
CA SER A 225 7.93 3.61 -17.86
C SER A 225 9.37 4.15 -17.75
N GLU A 226 9.98 4.48 -18.87
CA GLU A 226 11.32 5.06 -18.89
C GLU A 226 11.38 6.39 -18.11
N ALA A 227 10.28 7.15 -18.10
CA ALA A 227 10.16 8.35 -17.28
C ALA A 227 10.27 8.01 -15.78
N LEU A 228 9.51 7.02 -15.30
CA LEU A 228 9.55 6.58 -13.90
C LEU A 228 10.94 6.04 -13.53
N LYS A 229 11.54 5.19 -14.37
CA LYS A 229 12.90 4.66 -14.14
C LYS A 229 13.94 5.78 -14.02
N ARG A 230 13.87 6.78 -14.90
CA ARG A 230 14.76 7.95 -14.87
C ARG A 230 14.59 8.76 -13.58
N GLU A 231 13.35 9.01 -13.16
CA GLU A 231 13.08 9.79 -11.95
C GLU A 231 13.52 9.05 -10.67
N ILE A 232 13.35 7.71 -10.60
CA ILE A 232 13.89 6.90 -9.50
C ILE A 232 15.41 6.97 -9.43
N ARG A 233 16.10 6.95 -10.58
CA ARG A 233 17.57 7.11 -10.60
C ARG A 233 18.03 8.52 -10.21
N GLY A 234 17.19 9.50 -10.35
CA GLY A 234 17.52 10.91 -10.22
C GLY A 234 16.78 11.64 -9.12
N ARG A 235 15.82 12.47 -9.51
CA ARG A 235 15.18 13.45 -8.61
C ARG A 235 14.31 12.82 -7.52
N LEU A 236 13.70 11.66 -7.79
CA LEU A 236 12.79 11.00 -6.86
C LEU A 236 13.44 9.85 -6.08
N GLN A 237 14.77 9.69 -6.16
CA GLN A 237 15.48 8.62 -5.43
C GLN A 237 15.23 8.63 -3.91
N ASP A 238 14.93 9.81 -3.34
CA ASP A 238 14.61 9.98 -1.91
C ASP A 238 13.10 9.97 -1.61
N ARG A 239 12.26 9.65 -2.61
CA ARG A 239 10.81 9.73 -2.52
C ARG A 239 10.10 8.42 -2.84
N VAL A 240 10.84 7.39 -3.21
CA VAL A 240 10.32 6.08 -3.63
C VAL A 240 10.74 5.02 -2.63
N MET A 241 9.78 4.20 -2.20
CA MET A 241 9.97 3.09 -1.27
C MET A 241 9.72 1.75 -1.94
N PHE A 242 10.27 0.70 -1.37
CA PHE A 242 10.00 -0.67 -1.77
C PHE A 242 8.68 -1.16 -1.19
N GLY A 243 7.90 -1.84 -2.02
CA GLY A 243 6.72 -2.62 -1.65
C GLY A 243 6.62 -3.85 -2.53
N SER A 244 6.06 -4.93 -2.04
CA SER A 244 5.87 -6.16 -2.81
C SER A 244 4.47 -6.32 -3.37
N ASP A 245 3.46 -5.95 -2.61
CA ASP A 245 2.07 -6.38 -2.81
C ASP A 245 1.94 -7.92 -2.65
N ASP A 246 2.82 -8.52 -1.79
CA ASP A 246 2.70 -9.95 -1.47
C ASP A 246 1.25 -10.25 -1.02
N PRO A 247 0.67 -11.35 -1.45
CA PRO A 247 1.22 -12.52 -2.13
C PRO A 247 1.22 -12.45 -3.67
N VAL A 248 0.99 -11.29 -4.26
CA VAL A 248 0.94 -11.14 -5.72
C VAL A 248 2.32 -11.32 -6.37
N LEU A 249 3.35 -10.74 -5.76
CA LEU A 249 4.74 -10.85 -6.21
C LEU A 249 5.67 -11.18 -5.03
N GLY A 250 6.37 -12.31 -5.14
CA GLY A 250 7.33 -12.73 -4.11
C GLY A 250 8.61 -11.87 -4.08
N HIS A 251 9.15 -11.65 -2.89
CA HIS A 251 10.29 -10.77 -2.62
C HIS A 251 11.56 -11.14 -3.40
N GLU A 252 11.94 -12.41 -3.46
CA GLU A 252 13.14 -12.85 -4.19
C GLU A 252 13.08 -12.51 -5.68
N ARG A 253 11.90 -12.65 -6.29
CA ARG A 253 11.67 -12.24 -7.69
C ARG A 253 11.82 -10.75 -7.85
N LEU A 254 11.19 -9.97 -6.97
CA LEU A 254 11.28 -8.51 -7.03
C LEU A 254 12.71 -8.01 -6.86
N PHE A 255 13.48 -8.57 -5.93
CA PHE A 255 14.90 -8.20 -5.78
C PHE A 255 15.69 -8.46 -7.06
N ARG A 256 15.55 -9.63 -7.68
CA ARG A 256 16.20 -9.92 -8.97
C ARG A 256 15.77 -8.92 -10.06
N ASP A 257 14.48 -8.61 -10.13
CA ASP A 257 13.94 -7.69 -11.12
C ASP A 257 14.48 -6.26 -10.90
N TRP A 258 14.54 -5.77 -9.65
CA TRP A 258 15.10 -4.47 -9.31
C TRP A 258 16.61 -4.38 -9.62
N GLU A 259 17.37 -5.36 -9.22
CA GLU A 259 18.82 -5.43 -9.42
C GLU A 259 19.19 -5.53 -10.91
N SER A 260 18.35 -6.17 -11.73
CA SER A 260 18.55 -6.29 -13.17
C SER A 260 18.33 -4.99 -13.97
N GLU A 261 17.64 -4.00 -13.39
CA GLU A 261 17.37 -2.71 -14.05
C GLU A 261 18.58 -1.74 -14.06
N GLY A 262 19.67 -2.10 -13.39
CA GLY A 262 20.90 -1.33 -13.38
C GLY A 262 20.79 0.00 -12.62
N TYR A 263 20.00 0.05 -11.57
CA TYR A 263 20.05 1.16 -10.61
C TYR A 263 21.37 1.13 -9.83
N PRO A 264 21.95 2.31 -9.52
CA PRO A 264 23.10 2.38 -8.62
C PRO A 264 22.77 1.79 -7.24
N ASP A 265 23.74 1.11 -6.60
CA ASP A 265 23.54 0.49 -5.27
C ASP A 265 23.02 1.48 -4.24
N ALA A 266 23.52 2.72 -4.25
CA ALA A 266 23.04 3.78 -3.36
C ALA A 266 21.55 4.14 -3.57
N VAL A 267 21.02 4.00 -4.80
CA VAL A 267 19.61 4.21 -5.10
C VAL A 267 18.81 3.00 -4.63
N LEU A 268 19.29 1.78 -4.85
CA LEU A 268 18.65 0.57 -4.35
C LEU A 268 18.57 0.55 -2.82
N GLU A 269 19.63 0.96 -2.12
CA GLU A 269 19.63 1.08 -0.66
C GLU A 269 18.55 2.08 -0.18
N LYS A 270 18.41 3.21 -0.85
CA LYS A 270 17.35 4.20 -0.55
C LYS A 270 15.97 3.60 -0.73
N VAL A 271 15.71 2.97 -1.88
CA VAL A 271 14.41 2.37 -2.21
C VAL A 271 14.08 1.22 -1.24
N TYR A 272 15.04 0.34 -0.99
CA TYR A 272 14.82 -0.84 -0.15
C TYR A 272 14.67 -0.52 1.34
N LEU A 273 15.40 0.49 1.84
CA LEU A 273 15.54 0.67 3.28
C LEU A 273 15.41 2.12 3.73
N ARG A 274 16.32 3.02 3.28
CA ARG A 274 16.50 4.34 3.88
C ARG A 274 15.29 5.25 3.77
N ASN A 275 14.56 5.16 2.66
CA ASN A 275 13.36 6.00 2.49
C ASN A 275 12.24 5.58 3.44
N ALA A 276 12.01 4.29 3.61
CA ALA A 276 11.02 3.79 4.58
C ALA A 276 11.39 4.17 6.01
N GLU A 277 12.67 4.01 6.39
CA GLU A 277 13.18 4.45 7.70
C GLU A 277 12.89 5.93 7.95
N ARG A 278 13.24 6.79 7.01
CA ARG A 278 13.09 8.24 7.15
C ARG A 278 11.64 8.71 7.07
N ILE A 279 10.86 8.22 6.09
CA ILE A 279 9.51 8.72 5.79
C ILE A 279 8.51 8.22 6.83
N LEU A 280 8.67 6.96 7.28
CA LEU A 280 7.75 6.29 8.19
C LEU A 280 8.27 6.19 9.63
N GLY A 281 9.48 6.68 9.89
CA GLY A 281 10.10 6.60 11.23
C GLY A 281 10.39 5.16 11.67
N LEU A 282 10.62 4.26 10.72
CA LEU A 282 10.91 2.86 10.99
C LEU A 282 12.42 2.70 11.24
N HIS A 283 12.78 2.33 12.47
CA HIS A 283 14.18 2.07 12.81
C HIS A 283 14.56 0.62 12.54
N PRO A 284 15.87 0.34 12.23
CA PRO A 284 16.37 -1.01 11.97
C PRO A 284 16.12 -1.98 13.10
#